data_35d369a52ada006e89a46cf163c4ca0b
#
_entry.id   35d369a52ada006e89a46cf163c4ca0b
#
_cell.length_a   1.000
_cell.length_b   1.000
_cell.length_c   1.000
_cell.angle_alpha   90.00
_cell.angle_beta   90.00
_cell.angle_gamma   90.00
#
_symmetry.space_group_name_H-M   'P 1'
#
loop_
_entity.id
_entity.type
_entity.pdbx_description
1 polymer ?
#
loop_
_entity_poly.entity_id
_entity_poly.type
_entity_poly.pdbx_seq_one_letter_code
_entity_poly.pdbx_strand_id
1 'polypeptide(L)'
;VTNISGRGVGMDVVKTNVEKLHGVIDIDSEIGKGTTLKLKIPLTLAIIQSLLVGTQEEIYAIPLANVNETVRVPVDNIYTIEGKNVLRLRDEVLSLVRLSDLFGVKQVLESGDQTYVVVISVAETKLGIIVDNLIGQEEIVIKSLGSYLANIDGIAGGTIRGDGRVTLIVDVGVIMDMAKEVKVDIKSSMSAEATQKAKESPADYKV
;
A
#
# COMPACT_ATOMS: atom_id res chain seq x y z
N VAL A 1 -28.54 -11.29 -34.96
CA VAL A 1 -27.32 -11.19 -34.18
C VAL A 1 -26.43 -12.32 -34.63
N THR A 2 -25.45 -12.00 -35.46
CA THR A 2 -24.49 -13.01 -35.98
C THR A 2 -23.39 -13.19 -34.91
N ASN A 3 -22.92 -14.43 -34.72
CA ASN A 3 -21.88 -14.86 -33.77
C ASN A 3 -20.49 -14.18 -33.92
N ILE A 4 -20.36 -13.10 -34.66
CA ILE A 4 -19.07 -12.50 -35.05
C ILE A 4 -18.84 -11.11 -34.46
N SER A 5 -19.82 -10.45 -33.84
CA SER A 5 -19.69 -9.06 -33.37
C SER A 5 -19.69 -8.88 -31.86
N GLY A 6 -19.42 -9.92 -31.09
CA GLY A 6 -19.51 -9.88 -29.65
C GLY A 6 -18.21 -10.16 -28.92
N ARG A 7 -17.11 -9.45 -29.22
CA ARG A 7 -15.89 -9.54 -28.40
C ARG A 7 -15.95 -8.72 -27.09
N GLY A 8 -17.14 -8.26 -26.66
CA GLY A 8 -17.33 -7.63 -25.36
C GLY A 8 -16.49 -6.37 -25.07
N VAL A 9 -15.75 -5.87 -26.05
CA VAL A 9 -14.79 -4.77 -25.89
C VAL A 9 -15.40 -3.38 -25.62
N GLY A 10 -16.70 -3.25 -25.52
CA GLY A 10 -17.35 -1.96 -25.25
C GLY A 10 -17.83 -1.81 -23.80
N MET A 11 -18.44 -2.87 -23.26
CA MET A 11 -19.03 -2.82 -21.90
C MET A 11 -17.98 -2.93 -20.81
N ASP A 12 -16.87 -3.64 -21.06
CA ASP A 12 -15.76 -3.71 -20.13
C ASP A 12 -15.13 -2.33 -19.89
N VAL A 13 -14.98 -1.54 -20.96
CA VAL A 13 -14.48 -0.16 -20.87
C VAL A 13 -15.46 0.73 -20.10
N VAL A 14 -16.79 0.58 -20.36
CA VAL A 14 -17.81 1.34 -19.63
C VAL A 14 -17.77 0.98 -18.15
N LYS A 15 -17.75 -0.32 -17.82
CA LYS A 15 -17.66 -0.81 -16.45
C LYS A 15 -16.43 -0.24 -15.75
N THR A 16 -15.25 -0.39 -16.34
CA THR A 16 -13.98 0.15 -15.79
C THR A 16 -14.04 1.65 -15.57
N ASN A 17 -14.63 2.41 -16.48
CA ASN A 17 -14.74 3.86 -16.32
C ASN A 17 -15.75 4.26 -15.24
N VAL A 18 -16.85 3.53 -15.09
CA VAL A 18 -17.83 3.76 -14.01
C VAL A 18 -17.20 3.41 -12.66
N GLU A 19 -16.47 2.31 -12.56
CA GLU A 19 -15.75 1.90 -11.35
C GLU A 19 -14.66 2.91 -10.95
N LYS A 20 -13.93 3.49 -11.92
CA LYS A 20 -12.97 4.60 -11.67
C LYS A 20 -13.65 5.84 -11.07
N LEU A 21 -14.93 6.04 -11.34
CA LEU A 21 -15.74 7.09 -10.75
C LEU A 21 -16.42 6.66 -9.44
N HIS A 22 -16.02 5.52 -8.87
CA HIS A 22 -16.66 4.90 -7.71
C HIS A 22 -18.14 4.67 -7.89
N GLY A 23 -18.58 4.48 -9.15
CA GLY A 23 -19.95 4.19 -9.52
C GLY A 23 -20.24 2.69 -9.60
N VAL A 24 -21.51 2.37 -9.69
CA VAL A 24 -22.00 0.99 -9.89
C VAL A 24 -22.81 0.95 -11.17
N ILE A 25 -22.66 -0.10 -11.97
CA ILE A 25 -23.43 -0.37 -13.17
C ILE A 25 -24.23 -1.65 -12.99
N ASP A 26 -25.54 -1.54 -13.16
CA ASP A 26 -26.48 -2.66 -13.20
C ASP A 26 -27.05 -2.80 -14.62
N ILE A 27 -27.10 -4.01 -15.14
CA ILE A 27 -27.62 -4.30 -16.48
C ILE A 27 -28.78 -5.30 -16.34
N ASP A 28 -29.93 -4.93 -16.84
CA ASP A 28 -31.12 -5.76 -16.91
C ASP A 28 -31.57 -5.89 -18.37
N SER A 29 -31.67 -7.11 -18.88
CA SER A 29 -31.99 -7.36 -20.30
C SER A 29 -33.04 -8.43 -20.45
N GLU A 30 -34.12 -8.11 -21.14
CA GLU A 30 -35.19 -9.05 -21.46
C GLU A 30 -35.39 -9.15 -22.98
N ILE A 31 -35.28 -10.40 -23.48
CA ILE A 31 -35.40 -10.69 -24.92
C ILE A 31 -36.75 -10.22 -25.46
N GLY A 32 -36.72 -9.40 -26.53
CA GLY A 32 -37.90 -8.81 -27.14
C GLY A 32 -38.47 -7.56 -26.49
N LYS A 33 -37.95 -7.18 -25.29
CA LYS A 33 -38.33 -5.93 -24.59
C LYS A 33 -37.20 -4.89 -24.56
N GLY A 34 -35.95 -5.33 -24.58
CA GLY A 34 -34.82 -4.43 -24.62
C GLY A 34 -33.85 -4.60 -23.43
N THR A 35 -32.88 -3.67 -23.33
CA THR A 35 -31.89 -3.65 -22.28
C THR A 35 -31.90 -2.33 -21.52
N THR A 36 -31.93 -2.39 -20.20
CA THR A 36 -31.87 -1.24 -19.31
C THR A 36 -30.49 -1.21 -18.62
N LEU A 37 -29.75 -0.12 -18.77
CA LEU A 37 -28.54 0.15 -18.04
C LEU A 37 -28.82 1.15 -16.93
N LYS A 38 -28.47 0.81 -15.69
CA LYS A 38 -28.56 1.71 -14.54
C LYS A 38 -27.15 2.05 -14.08
N LEU A 39 -26.76 3.31 -14.24
CA LEU A 39 -25.49 3.82 -13.75
C LEU A 39 -25.77 4.65 -12.49
N LYS A 40 -25.15 4.26 -11.38
CA LYS A 40 -25.18 5.01 -10.12
C LYS A 40 -23.79 5.62 -9.95
N ILE A 41 -23.68 6.92 -10.11
CA ILE A 41 -22.42 7.66 -9.96
C ILE A 41 -22.60 8.60 -8.76
N PRO A 42 -21.68 8.59 -7.77
CA PRO A 42 -21.75 9.53 -6.66
C PRO A 42 -21.57 10.96 -7.17
N LEU A 43 -22.42 11.87 -6.73
CA LEU A 43 -22.36 13.30 -7.08
C LEU A 43 -21.31 14.06 -6.27
N THR A 44 -20.82 13.46 -5.17
CA THR A 44 -19.82 14.06 -4.28
C THR A 44 -18.44 13.54 -4.63
N LEU A 45 -17.44 14.40 -4.54
CA LEU A 45 -16.04 13.99 -4.50
C LEU A 45 -15.91 12.92 -3.40
N ALA A 46 -15.20 11.83 -3.69
CA ALA A 46 -14.96 10.80 -2.70
C ALA A 46 -14.10 11.40 -1.57
N ILE A 47 -14.78 11.77 -0.48
CA ILE A 47 -14.12 12.18 0.76
C ILE A 47 -13.88 10.92 1.57
N ILE A 48 -12.63 10.66 1.93
CA ILE A 48 -12.26 9.55 2.79
C ILE A 48 -11.51 10.07 4.02
N GLN A 49 -11.73 9.42 5.14
CA GLN A 49 -10.90 9.62 6.31
C GLN A 49 -9.59 8.84 6.13
N SER A 50 -8.48 9.50 6.36
CA SER A 50 -7.14 8.92 6.20
C SER A 50 -6.23 9.27 7.35
N LEU A 51 -5.33 8.34 7.66
CA LEU A 51 -4.20 8.57 8.54
C LEU A 51 -3.04 9.10 7.72
N LEU A 52 -2.59 10.31 8.02
CA LEU A 52 -1.39 10.88 7.43
C LEU A 52 -0.15 10.37 8.16
N VAL A 53 0.78 9.82 7.41
CA VAL A 53 2.04 9.28 7.90
C VAL A 53 3.22 9.92 7.19
N GLY A 54 4.30 10.16 7.92
CA GLY A 54 5.56 10.64 7.37
C GLY A 54 6.54 9.50 7.16
N THR A 55 7.18 9.48 6.02
CA THR A 55 8.26 8.57 5.67
C THR A 55 9.36 9.39 5.04
N GLN A 56 10.46 9.58 5.77
CA GLN A 56 11.51 10.53 5.44
C GLN A 56 10.93 11.95 5.28
N GLU A 57 11.13 12.59 4.15
CA GLU A 57 10.57 13.91 3.85
C GLU A 57 9.19 13.87 3.19
N GLU A 58 8.68 12.67 2.89
CA GLU A 58 7.43 12.47 2.17
C GLU A 58 6.26 12.16 3.10
N ILE A 59 5.06 12.56 2.68
CA ILE A 59 3.82 12.31 3.42
C ILE A 59 2.90 11.45 2.55
N TYR A 60 2.35 10.40 3.17
CA TYR A 60 1.39 9.48 2.57
C TYR A 60 0.10 9.48 3.38
N ALA A 61 -1.00 9.20 2.70
CA ALA A 61 -2.31 9.03 3.31
C ALA A 61 -2.73 7.56 3.24
N ILE A 62 -2.97 6.94 4.39
CA ILE A 62 -3.47 5.56 4.48
C ILE A 62 -4.96 5.64 4.80
N PRO A 63 -5.86 5.06 3.96
CA PRO A 63 -7.30 5.04 4.24
C PRO A 63 -7.60 4.44 5.62
N LEU A 64 -8.31 5.18 6.46
CA LEU A 64 -8.57 4.79 7.85
C LEU A 64 -9.44 3.54 7.96
N ALA A 65 -10.25 3.27 6.94
CA ALA A 65 -11.05 2.04 6.86
C ALA A 65 -10.22 0.75 6.86
N ASN A 66 -8.93 0.84 6.49
CA ASN A 66 -8.01 -0.29 6.49
C ASN A 66 -7.05 -0.30 7.69
N VAL A 67 -7.06 0.74 8.52
CA VAL A 67 -6.18 0.86 9.69
C VAL A 67 -6.86 0.24 10.91
N ASN A 68 -6.22 -0.74 11.52
CA ASN A 68 -6.71 -1.37 12.75
C ASN A 68 -6.21 -0.61 13.99
N GLU A 69 -4.91 -0.38 14.05
CA GLU A 69 -4.26 0.33 15.15
C GLU A 69 -2.91 0.88 14.73
N THR A 70 -2.37 1.78 15.53
CA THR A 70 -1.00 2.29 15.39
C THR A 70 -0.23 2.02 16.66
N VAL A 71 1.01 1.57 16.52
CA VAL A 71 1.87 1.22 17.65
C VAL A 71 3.20 1.93 17.53
N ARG A 72 3.67 2.51 18.63
CA ARG A 72 5.02 3.04 18.73
C ARG A 72 5.94 1.94 19.27
N VAL A 73 7.02 1.65 18.55
CA VAL A 73 7.87 0.49 18.81
C VAL A 73 9.33 0.92 18.84
N PRO A 74 10.12 0.50 19.85
CA PRO A 74 11.58 0.58 19.77
C PRO A 74 12.09 -0.21 18.57
N VAL A 75 13.05 0.33 17.84
CA VAL A 75 13.63 -0.34 16.64
C VAL A 75 14.18 -1.73 17.00
N ASP A 76 14.74 -1.90 18.18
CA ASP A 76 15.27 -3.17 18.69
C ASP A 76 14.22 -4.28 18.88
N ASN A 77 12.95 -3.92 18.93
CA ASN A 77 11.84 -4.87 19.03
C ASN A 77 11.35 -5.37 17.65
N ILE A 78 11.97 -4.91 16.58
CA ILE A 78 11.72 -5.40 15.24
C ILE A 78 12.75 -6.48 14.93
N TYR A 79 12.28 -7.70 14.73
CA TYR A 79 13.12 -8.85 14.45
C TYR A 79 13.11 -9.16 12.95
N THR A 80 14.17 -9.80 12.49
CA THR A 80 14.23 -10.30 11.11
C THR A 80 14.18 -11.83 11.11
N ILE A 81 13.16 -12.40 10.48
CA ILE A 81 12.98 -13.84 10.31
C ILE A 81 12.91 -14.12 8.81
N GLU A 82 13.81 -14.96 8.31
CA GLU A 82 13.91 -15.30 6.87
C GLU A 82 13.95 -14.07 5.95
N GLY A 83 14.70 -13.05 6.36
CA GLY A 83 14.83 -11.80 5.60
C GLY A 83 13.62 -10.86 5.66
N LYS A 84 12.63 -11.13 6.51
CA LYS A 84 11.46 -10.29 6.72
C LYS A 84 11.47 -9.66 8.09
N ASN A 85 11.12 -8.39 8.14
CA ASN A 85 10.87 -7.73 9.41
C ASN A 85 9.56 -8.24 10.01
N VAL A 86 9.62 -8.55 11.29
CA VAL A 86 8.46 -9.00 12.06
C VAL A 86 8.43 -8.30 13.42
N LEU A 87 7.24 -8.12 13.93
CA LEU A 87 6.97 -7.60 15.26
C LEU A 87 6.09 -8.59 16.02
N ARG A 88 6.46 -8.90 17.24
CA ARG A 88 5.54 -9.58 18.15
C ARG A 88 4.60 -8.54 18.75
N LEU A 89 3.36 -8.54 18.30
CA LEU A 89 2.33 -7.66 18.81
C LEU A 89 1.32 -8.50 19.62
N ARG A 90 1.34 -8.33 20.94
CA ARG A 90 0.57 -9.19 21.88
C ARG A 90 0.94 -10.66 21.69
N ASP A 91 0.01 -11.51 21.26
CA ASP A 91 0.21 -12.95 21.05
C ASP A 91 0.38 -13.33 19.56
N GLU A 92 0.41 -12.33 18.65
CA GLU A 92 0.55 -12.55 17.21
C GLU A 92 1.92 -12.08 16.71
N VAL A 93 2.45 -12.76 15.69
CA VAL A 93 3.62 -12.31 14.93
C VAL A 93 3.14 -11.60 13.67
N LEU A 94 3.35 -10.30 13.63
CA LEU A 94 2.96 -9.43 12.54
C LEU A 94 4.13 -9.26 11.56
N SER A 95 3.91 -9.56 10.28
CA SER A 95 4.86 -9.22 9.22
C SER A 95 4.90 -7.71 9.04
N LEU A 96 6.11 -7.17 8.82
CA LEU A 96 6.31 -5.74 8.65
C LEU A 96 6.93 -5.43 7.28
N VAL A 97 6.53 -4.31 6.71
CA VAL A 97 7.18 -3.69 5.55
C VAL A 97 7.47 -2.24 5.86
N ARG A 98 8.58 -1.73 5.37
CA ARG A 98 8.90 -0.31 5.50
C ARG A 98 8.34 0.46 4.31
N LEU A 99 7.62 1.53 4.57
CA LEU A 99 6.97 2.30 3.50
C LEU A 99 8.00 2.94 2.55
N SER A 100 9.14 3.38 3.09
CA SER A 100 10.27 3.90 2.29
C SER A 100 10.80 2.86 1.30
N ASP A 101 10.90 1.60 1.71
CA ASP A 101 11.44 0.54 0.86
C ASP A 101 10.47 0.20 -0.26
N LEU A 102 9.16 0.17 0.04
CA LEU A 102 8.12 -0.11 -0.95
C LEU A 102 8.07 0.95 -2.07
N PHE A 103 8.28 2.21 -1.72
CA PHE A 103 8.22 3.32 -2.69
C PHE A 103 9.59 3.83 -3.12
N GLY A 104 10.67 3.17 -2.72
CA GLY A 104 12.04 3.57 -3.07
C GLY A 104 12.42 4.96 -2.57
N VAL A 105 11.84 5.39 -1.44
CA VAL A 105 12.16 6.70 -0.83
C VAL A 105 13.57 6.65 -0.26
N LYS A 106 14.41 7.59 -0.69
CA LYS A 106 15.79 7.67 -0.20
C LYS A 106 15.83 8.00 1.28
N GLN A 107 16.69 7.30 2.01
CA GLN A 107 16.95 7.61 3.40
C GLN A 107 17.78 8.89 3.49
N VAL A 108 17.19 9.94 4.01
CA VAL A 108 17.81 11.27 4.23
C VAL A 108 17.94 11.54 5.72
N LEU A 109 16.93 11.13 6.50
CA LEU A 109 16.89 11.31 7.94
C LEU A 109 17.46 10.06 8.63
N GLU A 110 18.22 10.28 9.70
CA GLU A 110 18.69 9.19 10.55
C GLU A 110 17.52 8.50 11.25
N SER A 111 17.58 7.18 11.35
CA SER A 111 16.58 6.41 12.09
C SER A 111 16.72 6.71 13.58
N GLY A 112 15.64 7.13 14.21
CA GLY A 112 15.59 7.28 15.67
C GLY A 112 15.52 5.93 16.38
N ASP A 113 15.64 5.94 17.71
CA ASP A 113 15.54 4.75 18.55
C ASP A 113 14.13 4.12 18.53
N GLN A 114 13.15 4.85 18.02
CA GLN A 114 11.75 4.42 17.95
C GLN A 114 11.16 4.72 16.58
N THR A 115 10.24 3.84 16.18
CA THR A 115 9.49 3.96 14.94
C THR A 115 8.00 3.70 15.17
N TYR A 116 7.17 4.00 14.20
CA TYR A 116 5.74 3.74 14.26
C TYR A 116 5.39 2.60 13.30
N VAL A 117 4.50 1.74 13.77
CA VAL A 117 3.92 0.67 12.96
C VAL A 117 2.43 0.92 12.82
N VAL A 118 1.97 1.11 11.61
CA VAL A 118 0.55 1.18 11.26
C VAL A 118 0.09 -0.23 10.89
N VAL A 119 -0.76 -0.83 11.72
CA VAL A 119 -1.33 -2.14 11.45
C VAL A 119 -2.51 -1.97 10.51
N ILE A 120 -2.38 -2.51 9.32
CA ILE A 120 -3.43 -2.51 8.29
C ILE A 120 -4.00 -3.92 8.11
N SER A 121 -5.25 -3.99 7.63
CA SER A 121 -5.87 -5.26 7.25
C SER A 121 -6.69 -5.16 5.98
N VAL A 122 -6.69 -6.27 5.23
CA VAL A 122 -7.60 -6.53 4.13
C VAL A 122 -8.17 -7.93 4.35
N ALA A 123 -9.47 -8.03 4.49
CA ALA A 123 -10.15 -9.24 4.97
C ALA A 123 -9.55 -9.72 6.30
N GLU A 124 -9.04 -10.94 6.36
CA GLU A 124 -8.44 -11.52 7.58
C GLU A 124 -6.91 -11.38 7.67
N THR A 125 -6.28 -10.83 6.62
CA THR A 125 -4.81 -10.69 6.58
C THR A 125 -4.39 -9.36 7.14
N LYS A 126 -3.43 -9.39 8.08
CA LYS A 126 -2.82 -8.19 8.70
C LYS A 126 -1.40 -7.99 8.22
N LEU A 127 -0.99 -6.73 8.12
CA LEU A 127 0.37 -6.31 7.80
C LEU A 127 0.70 -5.06 8.60
N GLY A 128 1.92 -4.94 9.08
CA GLY A 128 2.40 -3.69 9.70
C GLY A 128 3.21 -2.88 8.70
N ILE A 129 2.88 -1.61 8.56
CA ILE A 129 3.65 -0.64 7.79
C ILE A 129 4.50 0.18 8.74
N ILE A 130 5.83 0.09 8.58
CA ILE A 130 6.78 0.92 9.34
C ILE A 130 6.83 2.30 8.70
N VAL A 131 6.64 3.34 9.53
CA VAL A 131 6.69 4.74 9.14
C VAL A 131 7.49 5.53 10.18
N ASP A 132 8.07 6.67 9.78
CA ASP A 132 8.90 7.46 10.67
C ASP A 132 8.06 8.32 11.63
N ASN A 133 6.92 8.85 11.16
CA ASN A 133 6.06 9.73 11.93
C ASN A 133 4.57 9.47 11.69
N LEU A 134 3.76 9.69 12.73
CA LEU A 134 2.31 9.82 12.60
C LEU A 134 1.95 11.31 12.67
N ILE A 135 1.30 11.83 11.62
CA ILE A 135 0.94 13.25 11.54
C ILE A 135 -0.44 13.47 12.15
N GLY A 136 -1.42 12.62 11.78
CA GLY A 136 -2.78 12.72 12.29
C GLY A 136 -3.81 12.17 11.31
N GLN A 137 -5.07 12.33 11.66
CA GLN A 137 -6.18 11.91 10.81
C GLN A 137 -6.74 13.15 10.11
N GLU A 138 -6.97 13.05 8.82
CA GLU A 138 -7.59 14.10 7.99
C GLU A 138 -8.65 13.51 7.06
N GLU A 139 -9.67 14.32 6.78
CA GLU A 139 -10.58 14.06 5.68
C GLU A 139 -9.96 14.59 4.40
N ILE A 140 -9.77 13.71 3.44
CA ILE A 140 -9.14 14.05 2.18
C ILE A 140 -10.06 13.77 0.99
N VAL A 141 -9.91 14.58 -0.04
CA VAL A 141 -10.60 14.40 -1.32
C VAL A 141 -9.70 13.63 -2.26
N ILE A 142 -10.14 12.47 -2.70
CA ILE A 142 -9.39 11.69 -3.69
C ILE A 142 -9.49 12.38 -5.04
N LYS A 143 -8.32 12.66 -5.63
CA LYS A 143 -8.18 13.08 -7.02
C LYS A 143 -7.40 12.03 -7.78
N SER A 144 -7.90 11.65 -8.96
CA SER A 144 -7.12 10.77 -9.84
C SER A 144 -5.87 11.53 -10.32
N LEU A 145 -4.74 10.84 -10.33
CA LEU A 145 -3.45 11.42 -10.71
C LEU A 145 -3.27 11.60 -12.22
N GLY A 146 -4.34 11.38 -13.01
CA GLY A 146 -4.29 11.42 -14.46
C GLY A 146 -3.46 10.28 -15.07
N SER A 147 -3.38 10.24 -16.39
CA SER A 147 -2.70 9.15 -17.10
C SER A 147 -1.18 9.09 -16.88
N TYR A 148 -0.57 10.20 -16.49
CA TYR A 148 0.88 10.28 -16.29
C TYR A 148 1.38 9.63 -14.99
N LEU A 149 0.53 9.57 -13.95
CA LEU A 149 0.87 9.01 -12.63
C LEU A 149 -0.03 7.82 -12.26
N ALA A 150 -0.87 7.36 -13.19
CA ALA A 150 -1.81 6.26 -12.96
C ALA A 150 -1.16 4.88 -12.76
N ASN A 151 0.17 4.77 -12.98
CA ASN A 151 0.89 3.49 -12.98
C ASN A 151 1.95 3.42 -11.87
N ILE A 152 1.73 4.07 -10.75
CA ILE A 152 2.60 3.88 -9.57
C ILE A 152 1.97 2.78 -8.73
N ASP A 153 2.63 1.63 -8.67
CA ASP A 153 2.18 0.49 -7.88
C ASP A 153 2.05 0.90 -6.39
N GLY A 154 0.94 0.52 -5.77
CA GLY A 154 0.67 0.84 -4.38
C GLY A 154 0.07 2.22 -4.12
N ILE A 155 -0.23 3.02 -5.16
CA ILE A 155 -0.86 4.33 -5.03
C ILE A 155 -2.26 4.32 -5.66
N ALA A 156 -3.28 4.62 -4.84
CA ALA A 156 -4.68 4.71 -5.27
C ALA A 156 -5.03 6.07 -5.90
N GLY A 157 -4.28 7.11 -5.57
CA GLY A 157 -4.56 8.47 -6.03
C GLY A 157 -3.74 9.50 -5.28
N GLY A 158 -4.16 10.76 -5.35
CA GLY A 158 -3.55 11.84 -4.61
C GLY A 158 -4.58 12.81 -4.06
N THR A 159 -4.14 13.62 -3.13
CA THR A 159 -4.92 14.74 -2.58
C THR A 159 -4.04 15.98 -2.51
N ILE A 160 -4.68 17.14 -2.47
CA ILE A 160 -4.01 18.41 -2.18
C ILE A 160 -4.45 18.81 -0.77
N ARG A 161 -3.49 18.87 0.14
CA ARG A 161 -3.72 19.27 1.53
C ARG A 161 -3.99 20.78 1.63
N GLY A 162 -4.44 21.19 2.81
CA GLY A 162 -4.71 22.60 3.10
C GLY A 162 -3.49 23.53 3.00
N ASP A 163 -2.26 22.97 3.10
CA ASP A 163 -1.00 23.69 2.89
C ASP A 163 -0.56 23.74 1.41
N GLY A 164 -1.37 23.23 0.50
CA GLY A 164 -1.12 23.18 -0.95
C GLY A 164 -0.19 22.05 -1.41
N ARG A 165 0.31 21.21 -0.51
CA ARG A 165 1.17 20.07 -0.87
C ARG A 165 0.34 18.89 -1.37
N VAL A 166 0.88 18.18 -2.35
CA VAL A 166 0.31 16.93 -2.83
C VAL A 166 0.69 15.81 -1.88
N THR A 167 -0.28 14.99 -1.50
CA THR A 167 -0.07 13.80 -0.68
C THR A 167 -0.62 12.60 -1.47
N LEU A 168 0.18 11.55 -1.57
CA LEU A 168 -0.20 10.32 -2.26
C LEU A 168 -1.03 9.44 -1.33
N ILE A 169 -2.07 8.82 -1.89
CA ILE A 169 -2.98 7.92 -1.16
C ILE A 169 -2.57 6.49 -1.44
N VAL A 170 -2.28 5.76 -0.39
CA VAL A 170 -1.82 4.37 -0.46
C VAL A 170 -2.97 3.43 -0.84
N ASP A 171 -2.74 2.56 -1.82
CA ASP A 171 -3.61 1.41 -2.10
C ASP A 171 -3.21 0.24 -1.19
N VAL A 172 -3.98 0.05 -0.13
CA VAL A 172 -3.69 -0.98 0.87
C VAL A 172 -3.75 -2.40 0.28
N GLY A 173 -4.63 -2.65 -0.69
CA GLY A 173 -4.73 -3.95 -1.37
C GLY A 173 -3.43 -4.28 -2.12
N VAL A 174 -2.97 -3.33 -2.93
CA VAL A 174 -1.72 -3.49 -3.69
C VAL A 174 -0.50 -3.57 -2.76
N ILE A 175 -0.44 -2.77 -1.69
CA ILE A 175 0.64 -2.87 -0.67
C ILE A 175 0.70 -4.27 -0.05
N MET A 176 -0.46 -4.87 0.27
CA MET A 176 -0.52 -6.24 0.78
C MET A 176 0.06 -7.27 -0.20
N ASP A 177 -0.17 -7.08 -1.49
CA ASP A 177 0.37 -7.96 -2.53
C ASP A 177 1.87 -7.73 -2.77
N MET A 178 2.31 -6.48 -2.86
CA MET A 178 3.74 -6.11 -2.92
C MET A 178 4.52 -6.70 -1.74
N ALA A 179 3.97 -6.65 -0.53
CA ALA A 179 4.59 -7.22 0.67
C ALA A 179 4.78 -8.75 0.60
N LYS A 180 3.96 -9.45 -0.19
CA LYS A 180 4.13 -10.88 -0.46
C LYS A 180 5.28 -11.15 -1.44
N GLU A 181 5.47 -10.26 -2.44
CA GLU A 181 6.47 -10.41 -3.50
C GLU A 181 7.90 -10.04 -3.05
N VAL A 182 8.07 -9.12 -2.11
CA VAL A 182 9.38 -8.78 -1.49
C VAL A 182 10.14 -10.01 -0.94
N LYS A 183 9.51 -11.19 -0.95
CA LYS A 183 10.13 -12.48 -0.61
C LYS A 183 11.27 -12.93 -1.55
N VAL A 184 11.37 -12.43 -2.75
CA VAL A 184 12.20 -13.05 -3.81
C VAL A 184 13.57 -12.37 -3.94
N ASP A 185 13.69 -11.07 -3.76
CA ASP A 185 14.92 -10.34 -4.03
C ASP A 185 15.97 -10.35 -2.89
N ILE A 186 15.56 -10.66 -1.65
CA ILE A 186 16.47 -10.67 -0.49
C ILE A 186 17.42 -11.88 -0.51
N LYS A 187 17.10 -12.96 -1.23
CA LYS A 187 18.01 -14.12 -1.35
C LYS A 187 19.29 -13.81 -2.10
N SER A 188 19.31 -12.82 -2.98
CA SER A 188 20.50 -12.44 -3.75
C SER A 188 21.46 -11.50 -3.00
N SER A 189 20.93 -10.63 -2.12
CA SER A 189 21.76 -9.70 -1.34
C SER A 189 22.37 -10.32 -0.08
N MET A 190 21.66 -11.26 0.58
CA MET A 190 22.20 -11.91 1.80
C MET A 190 23.33 -12.92 1.51
N SER A 191 23.43 -13.48 0.31
CA SER A 191 24.56 -14.35 -0.06
C SER A 191 25.88 -13.58 -0.21
N ALA A 192 25.83 -12.27 -0.49
CA ALA A 192 27.01 -11.43 -0.64
C ALA A 192 27.58 -10.97 0.73
N GLU A 193 26.72 -10.59 1.68
CA GLU A 193 27.16 -10.11 3.00
C GLU A 193 27.60 -11.23 3.95
N ALA A 194 26.94 -12.40 3.91
CA ALA A 194 27.35 -13.55 4.70
C ALA A 194 28.73 -14.08 4.31
N THR A 195 29.12 -13.96 3.04
CA THR A 195 30.43 -14.39 2.54
C THR A 195 31.57 -13.42 2.93
N GLN A 196 31.24 -12.14 3.16
CA GLN A 196 32.21 -11.15 3.62
C GLN A 196 32.49 -11.24 5.12
N LYS A 197 31.47 -11.48 5.94
CA LYS A 197 31.63 -11.62 7.41
C LYS A 197 32.33 -12.92 7.84
N ALA A 198 32.29 -13.98 7.03
CA ALA A 198 32.98 -15.24 7.30
C ALA A 198 34.48 -15.17 7.00
N LYS A 199 34.95 -14.12 6.32
CA LYS A 199 36.39 -13.93 6.00
C LYS A 199 37.15 -13.05 6.99
N GLU A 200 36.50 -12.40 7.94
CA GLU A 200 37.08 -11.46 8.90
C GLU A 200 37.10 -11.95 10.35
N SER A 201 36.97 -13.25 10.58
CA SER A 201 37.18 -13.77 11.92
C SER A 201 38.62 -14.31 12.04
N PRO A 202 39.54 -13.62 12.75
CA PRO A 202 40.84 -14.20 13.03
C PRO A 202 40.69 -15.29 14.09
N ALA A 203 41.18 -16.47 13.72
CA ALA A 203 41.54 -17.50 14.68
C ALA A 203 42.71 -16.97 15.51
N ASP A 204 42.53 -16.88 16.84
CA ASP A 204 43.60 -17.11 17.82
C ASP A 204 43.03 -17.07 19.24
N TYR A 205 42.82 -18.25 19.80
CA TYR A 205 42.99 -18.49 21.23
C TYR A 205 43.78 -19.80 21.39
N LYS A 206 45.09 -19.65 21.56
CA LYS A 206 45.94 -20.67 22.16
C LYS A 206 46.28 -20.24 23.58
N VAL A 207 46.13 -21.23 24.51
CA VAL A 207 46.60 -21.38 25.88
C VAL A 207 45.90 -20.61 26.94
#